data_2312809494c9c6ea3aaa0749f33cfaa6
#
_entry.id   2312809494c9c6ea3aaa0749f33cfaa6
#
_cell.length_a   1.000
_cell.length_b   1.000
_cell.length_c   1.000
_cell.angle_alpha   90.00
_cell.angle_beta   90.00
_cell.angle_gamma   90.00
#
_symmetry.space_group_name_H-M   'P 1'
#
loop_
_entity.id
_entity.type
_entity.pdbx_description
1 polymer ?
#
loop_
_entity_poly.entity_id
_entity_poly.type
_entity_poly.pdbx_seq_one_letter_code
_entity_poly.pdbx_strand_id
1 'polypeptide(L)'
;IHKMTKELEVYFANYFEMFRSEGWKQLIDDLGQNVAQINSVEFTTDNDNLHFRKGQLAILATVFNLEAQIQNAEQEAKEPEQEDIDLET
;
A
#
# COMPACT_ATOMS: atom_id res chain seq x y z
N ILE A 1 23.57 -9.21 -11.43
CA ILE A 1 22.23 -9.76 -11.42
C ILE A 1 21.66 -9.74 -10.04
N HIS A 2 20.49 -9.17 -9.94
CA HIS A 2 19.77 -9.12 -8.68
C HIS A 2 19.10 -10.44 -8.39
N LYS A 3 19.31 -10.89 -7.16
CA LYS A 3 18.57 -12.05 -6.67
C LYS A 3 18.01 -11.72 -5.31
N MET A 4 16.78 -12.09 -5.12
CA MET A 4 16.18 -11.92 -3.80
C MET A 4 16.78 -12.91 -2.82
N THR A 5 17.02 -12.43 -1.60
CA THR A 5 17.42 -13.33 -0.54
C THR A 5 16.25 -14.20 -0.13
N LYS A 6 16.55 -15.28 0.58
CA LYS A 6 15.52 -16.14 1.10
C LYS A 6 14.57 -15.39 2.02
N GLU A 7 15.12 -14.53 2.86
CA GLU A 7 14.32 -13.74 3.78
C GLU A 7 13.37 -12.81 3.02
N LEU A 8 13.86 -12.23 1.95
CA LEU A 8 13.04 -11.32 1.16
C LEU A 8 11.94 -12.07 0.43
N GLU A 9 12.24 -13.26 -0.06
CA GLU A 9 11.23 -14.08 -0.70
C GLU A 9 10.10 -14.42 0.27
N VAL A 10 10.45 -14.77 1.50
CA VAL A 10 9.45 -15.08 2.52
C VAL A 10 8.63 -13.84 2.87
N TYR A 11 9.30 -12.70 2.95
CA TYR A 11 8.64 -11.44 3.24
C TYR A 11 7.52 -11.17 2.23
N PHE A 12 7.85 -11.25 0.95
CA PHE A 12 6.85 -11.00 -0.10
C PHE A 12 5.79 -12.08 -0.14
N ALA A 13 6.18 -13.33 0.07
CA ALA A 13 5.23 -14.44 0.05
C ALA A 13 4.17 -14.26 1.13
N ASN A 14 4.58 -13.78 2.30
CA ASN A 14 3.63 -13.56 3.40
C ASN A 14 2.61 -12.50 3.03
N TYR A 15 3.05 -11.41 2.40
CA TYR A 15 2.12 -10.39 1.98
C TYR A 15 1.16 -10.90 0.91
N PHE A 16 1.69 -11.60 -0.09
CA PHE A 16 0.82 -12.07 -1.16
C PHE A 16 -0.18 -13.09 -0.67
N GLU A 17 0.20 -13.91 0.30
CA GLU A 17 -0.74 -14.84 0.89
C GLU A 17 -1.86 -14.10 1.60
N MET A 18 -1.51 -13.05 2.34
CA MET A 18 -2.52 -12.22 3.00
C MET A 18 -3.47 -11.59 2.00
N PHE A 19 -2.93 -11.05 0.90
CA PHE A 19 -3.76 -10.36 -0.09
C PHE A 19 -4.78 -11.29 -0.75
N ARG A 20 -4.49 -12.59 -0.78
CA ARG A 20 -5.43 -13.56 -1.35
C ARG A 20 -6.48 -14.03 -0.35
N SER A 21 -6.33 -13.69 0.91
CA SER A 21 -7.24 -14.18 1.94
C SER A 21 -8.57 -13.46 1.89
N GLU A 22 -9.61 -14.15 2.33
CA GLU A 22 -10.92 -13.53 2.44
C GLU A 22 -10.93 -12.44 3.49
N GLY A 23 -10.14 -12.63 4.55
CA GLY A 23 -10.04 -11.60 5.58
C GLY A 23 -9.51 -10.28 5.05
N TRP A 24 -8.50 -10.33 4.19
CA TRP A 24 -7.97 -9.10 3.59
C TRP A 24 -9.03 -8.40 2.74
N LYS A 25 -9.75 -9.17 1.92
CA LYS A 25 -10.80 -8.61 1.09
C LYS A 25 -11.90 -7.97 1.91
N GLN A 26 -12.28 -8.64 3.00
CA GLN A 26 -13.29 -8.10 3.89
C GLN A 26 -12.82 -6.82 4.56
N LEU A 27 -11.56 -6.81 5.01
CA LEU A 27 -10.99 -5.62 5.64
C LEU A 27 -10.99 -4.44 4.68
N ILE A 28 -10.55 -4.66 3.45
CA ILE A 28 -10.50 -3.59 2.45
C ILE A 28 -11.92 -3.06 2.18
N ASP A 29 -12.90 -3.93 2.10
CA ASP A 29 -14.27 -3.51 1.88
C ASP A 29 -14.78 -2.67 3.05
N ASP A 30 -14.52 -3.13 4.27
CA ASP A 30 -14.95 -2.40 5.46
C ASP A 30 -14.28 -1.03 5.55
N LEU A 31 -12.99 -0.97 5.24
CA LEU A 31 -12.28 0.30 5.26
C LEU A 31 -12.78 1.23 4.17
N GLY A 32 -13.20 0.67 3.03
CA GLY A 32 -13.78 1.47 1.97
C GLY A 32 -15.04 2.19 2.43
N GLN A 33 -15.85 1.53 3.23
CA GLN A 33 -17.04 2.16 3.79
C GLN A 33 -16.67 3.24 4.77
N ASN A 34 -15.61 3.03 5.56
CA ASN A 34 -15.13 4.07 6.47
C ASN A 34 -14.65 5.30 5.71
N VAL A 35 -13.98 5.10 4.58
CA VAL A 35 -13.52 6.23 3.77
C VAL A 35 -14.71 7.06 3.31
N ALA A 36 -15.78 6.41 2.89
CA ALA A 36 -16.96 7.13 2.44
C ALA A 36 -17.52 8.02 3.54
N GLN A 37 -17.53 7.51 4.78
CA GLN A 37 -18.00 8.30 5.91
C GLN A 37 -17.08 9.44 6.25
N ILE A 38 -15.79 9.16 6.29
CA ILE A 38 -14.79 10.17 6.65
C ILE A 38 -14.79 11.30 5.61
N ASN A 39 -15.02 10.96 4.36
CA ASN A 39 -14.97 11.91 3.26
C ASN A 39 -16.25 12.73 3.14
N SER A 40 -17.21 12.54 4.03
CA SER A 40 -18.47 13.27 3.97
C SER A 40 -18.28 14.69 4.48
N VAL A 41 -18.69 15.68 3.69
CA VAL A 41 -18.60 17.09 4.08
C VAL A 41 -19.48 17.38 5.28
N GLU A 42 -20.54 16.61 5.45
CA GLU A 42 -21.50 16.86 6.51
C GLU A 42 -20.91 16.72 7.90
N PHE A 43 -19.85 15.96 8.01
CA PHE A 43 -19.21 15.74 9.30
C PHE A 43 -18.03 16.64 9.55
N THR A 44 -17.72 17.52 8.62
CA THR A 44 -16.60 18.47 8.79
C THR A 44 -17.09 19.70 9.50
N THR A 45 -16.61 19.93 10.72
CA THR A 45 -17.11 21.00 11.56
C THR A 45 -16.16 22.19 11.66
N ASP A 46 -14.85 21.96 11.60
CA ASP A 46 -13.86 23.04 11.70
C ASP A 46 -12.55 22.59 11.09
N ASN A 47 -11.54 23.46 11.16
CA ASN A 47 -10.24 23.17 10.56
C ASN A 47 -9.54 22.01 11.24
N ASP A 48 -9.64 21.94 12.57
CA ASP A 48 -9.00 20.84 13.29
C ASP A 48 -9.64 19.51 12.88
N ASN A 49 -10.95 19.48 12.76
CA ASN A 49 -11.66 18.29 12.32
C ASN A 49 -11.24 17.93 10.90
N LEU A 50 -11.10 18.90 10.03
CA LEU A 50 -10.69 18.65 8.66
C LEU A 50 -9.29 18.04 8.58
N HIS A 51 -8.35 18.61 9.35
CA HIS A 51 -6.99 18.08 9.38
C HIS A 51 -6.97 16.64 9.92
N PHE A 52 -7.77 16.38 10.93
CA PHE A 52 -7.86 15.04 11.49
C PHE A 52 -8.35 14.06 10.44
N ARG A 53 -9.38 14.44 9.69
CA ARG A 53 -9.93 13.59 8.65
C ARG A 53 -8.94 13.36 7.52
N LYS A 54 -8.19 14.39 7.15
CA LYS A 54 -7.14 14.23 6.13
C LYS A 54 -6.09 13.23 6.57
N GLY A 55 -5.73 13.26 7.86
CA GLY A 55 -4.78 12.30 8.40
C GLY A 55 -5.32 10.87 8.32
N GLN A 56 -6.60 10.70 8.68
CA GLN A 56 -7.23 9.39 8.59
C GLN A 56 -7.24 8.88 7.16
N LEU A 57 -7.59 9.74 6.23
CA LEU A 57 -7.65 9.36 4.82
C LEU A 57 -6.26 9.01 4.27
N ALA A 58 -5.23 9.72 4.72
CA ALA A 58 -3.87 9.42 4.29
C ALA A 58 -3.45 8.03 4.74
N ILE A 59 -3.75 7.66 5.97
CA ILE A 59 -3.43 6.33 6.48
C ILE A 59 -4.20 5.27 5.72
N LEU A 60 -5.49 5.50 5.48
CA LEU A 60 -6.30 4.54 4.76
C LEU A 60 -5.84 4.38 3.31
N ALA A 61 -5.41 5.48 2.70
CA ALA A 61 -4.87 5.40 1.34
C ALA A 61 -3.62 4.52 1.30
N THR A 62 -2.79 4.59 2.33
CA THR A 62 -1.62 3.73 2.41
C THR A 62 -2.04 2.25 2.43
N VAL A 63 -3.08 1.93 3.20
CA VAL A 63 -3.56 0.55 3.28
C VAL A 63 -4.13 0.10 1.94
N PHE A 64 -4.95 0.95 1.29
CA PHE A 64 -5.54 0.59 0.00
C PHE A 64 -4.49 0.38 -1.08
N ASN A 65 -3.38 1.11 -1.00
CA ASN A 65 -2.33 1.01 -2.00
C ASN A 65 -1.28 -0.03 -1.64
N LEU A 66 -1.43 -0.70 -0.51
CA LEU A 66 -0.40 -1.61 -0.01
C LEU A 66 -0.10 -2.72 -1.00
N GLU A 67 -1.13 -3.30 -1.57
CA GLU A 67 -0.94 -4.40 -2.50
C GLU A 67 -0.10 -3.97 -3.70
N ALA A 68 -0.43 -2.82 -4.28
CA ALA A 68 0.33 -2.29 -5.41
C ALA A 68 1.77 -1.97 -5.00
N GLN A 69 1.96 -1.42 -3.81
CA GLN A 69 3.29 -1.08 -3.33
C GLN A 69 4.14 -2.33 -3.15
N ILE A 70 3.56 -3.39 -2.61
CA ILE A 70 4.30 -4.64 -2.41
C ILE A 70 4.63 -5.27 -3.77
N GLN A 71 3.70 -5.23 -4.71
CA GLN A 71 3.97 -5.75 -6.05
C GLN A 71 5.12 -5.00 -6.71
N ASN A 72 5.13 -3.69 -6.59
CA ASN A 72 6.20 -2.87 -7.16
C ASN A 72 7.54 -3.16 -6.48
N ALA A 73 7.52 -3.30 -5.17
CA ALA A 73 8.74 -3.59 -4.43
C ALA A 73 9.32 -4.94 -4.84
N GLU A 74 8.47 -5.92 -5.07
CA GLU A 74 8.93 -7.22 -5.52
C GLU A 74 9.57 -7.13 -6.89
N GLN A 75 8.94 -6.39 -7.79
CA GLN A 75 9.48 -6.22 -9.13
C GLN A 75 10.85 -5.58 -9.09
N GLU A 76 11.00 -4.53 -8.28
CA GLU A 76 12.29 -3.86 -8.16
C GLU A 76 13.35 -4.79 -7.59
N ALA A 77 12.96 -5.65 -6.65
CA ALA A 77 13.91 -6.59 -6.06
C ALA A 77 14.37 -7.64 -7.06
N LYS A 78 13.54 -7.95 -8.04
CA LYS A 78 13.86 -8.97 -9.04
C LYS A 78 14.63 -8.42 -10.22
N GLU A 79 14.53 -7.13 -10.49
CA GLU A 79 15.13 -6.56 -11.69
C GLU A 79 16.62 -6.42 -11.54
N PRO A 80 17.38 -6.61 -12.63
CA PRO A 80 18.79 -6.25 -12.63
C PRO A 80 18.93 -4.76 -12.42
N GLU A 81 20.13 -4.32 -12.03
CA GLU A 81 20.33 -2.90 -11.78
C GLU A 81 20.41 -2.15 -13.09
N GLN A 82 19.27 -1.68 -13.52
CA GLN A 82 19.18 -0.98 -14.79
C GLN A 82 19.87 0.36 -14.76
N GLU A 83 19.83 1.02 -13.63
CA GLU A 83 20.40 2.34 -13.52
C GLU A 83 21.89 2.34 -13.78
N ASP A 84 22.57 1.24 -13.47
CA ASP A 84 23.99 1.15 -13.75
C ASP A 84 24.27 1.24 -15.23
N ILE A 85 23.42 0.64 -16.03
CA ILE A 85 23.56 0.68 -17.47
C ILE A 85 23.31 2.08 -17.99
N ASP A 86 22.31 2.72 -17.46
CA ASP A 86 21.92 4.06 -17.90
C ASP A 86 23.03 5.07 -17.64
N LEU A 87 23.66 4.93 -16.50
CA LEU A 87 24.69 5.90 -16.11
C LEU A 87 25.92 5.84 -17.01
N GLU A 88 26.15 4.72 -17.66
CA GLU A 88 27.30 4.55 -18.50
C GLU A 88 27.12 5.16 -19.87
N THR A 89 25.91 5.44 -20.21
CA THR A 89 25.64 6.07 -21.48
C THR A 89 25.56 7.57 -21.34
#